data_268b938534558a85f27763df768956fe
#
_entry.id   268b938534558a85f27763df768956fe
#
_cell.length_a   1.000
_cell.length_b   1.000
_cell.length_c   1.000
_cell.angle_alpha   90.00
_cell.angle_beta   90.00
_cell.angle_gamma   90.00
#
_symmetry.space_group_name_H-M   'P 1'
#
loop_
_entity.id
_entity.type
_entity.pdbx_description
1 polymer ?
#
loop_
_entity_poly.entity_id
_entity_poly.type
_entity_poly.pdbx_seq_one_letter_code
_entity_poly.pdbx_strand_id
1 'polypeptide(L)'
;MFSQTKFKEMIKIGIDFSLTSPAICVYKNSEYKFISFFNDGGKDWEKSKSKSYRYHNELKDIIEIIPYTRKIDGGDYRNEQKTKMIDALMITNIIIDKLKTIIDDDVIIGLEGFSYGSISSSTLDLAMYNSFMRMKLIENFGSEVLNIISPTEGKKMLFGKGNAKKEDMIQAFINNRLEDGELMASAFWKYCKENGVDFKQPKPIDDLVDAYGILKSI
;
A
#
# COMPACT_ATOMS: atom_id res chain seq x y z
N MET A 1 25.49 33.07 17.47
CA MET A 1 25.26 31.60 17.37
C MET A 1 23.93 31.45 16.66
N PHE A 2 23.94 31.29 15.32
CA PHE A 2 22.72 31.15 14.55
C PHE A 2 22.23 29.72 14.73
N SER A 3 21.08 29.55 15.39
CA SER A 3 20.34 28.27 15.39
C SER A 3 20.01 27.92 13.94
N GLN A 4 20.64 26.89 13.41
CA GLN A 4 20.18 26.29 12.17
C GLN A 4 18.81 25.67 12.46
N THR A 5 17.75 26.36 12.07
CA THR A 5 16.41 25.78 11.98
C THR A 5 16.52 24.62 10.98
N LYS A 6 16.63 23.39 11.49
CA LYS A 6 16.55 22.19 10.66
C LYS A 6 15.19 22.26 9.97
N PHE A 7 15.15 22.50 8.67
CA PHE A 7 13.93 22.35 7.89
C PHE A 7 13.46 20.91 8.11
N LYS A 8 12.35 20.75 8.79
CA LYS A 8 11.72 19.48 9.02
C LYS A 8 11.19 18.98 7.68
N GLU A 9 11.64 17.82 7.24
CA GLU A 9 11.23 17.25 5.96
C GLU A 9 9.83 16.67 6.11
N MET A 10 8.90 17.06 5.21
CA MET A 10 7.53 16.56 5.19
C MET A 10 7.50 15.05 4.92
N ILE A 11 6.79 14.32 5.74
CA ILE A 11 6.57 12.88 5.53
C ILE A 11 5.57 12.70 4.39
N LYS A 12 5.91 11.87 3.39
CA LYS A 12 4.99 11.50 2.31
C LYS A 12 4.62 10.03 2.43
N ILE A 13 3.34 9.73 2.27
CA ILE A 13 2.80 8.37 2.39
C ILE A 13 1.87 8.08 1.21
N GLY A 14 2.14 7.00 0.48
CA GLY A 14 1.24 6.45 -0.53
C GLY A 14 0.61 5.16 -0.03
N ILE A 15 -0.70 5.04 -0.14
CA ILE A 15 -1.47 3.88 0.31
C ILE A 15 -2.24 3.29 -0.87
N ASP A 16 -1.85 2.09 -1.29
CA ASP A 16 -2.69 1.22 -2.11
C ASP A 16 -3.56 0.38 -1.17
N PHE A 17 -4.87 0.67 -1.18
CA PHE A 17 -5.81 0.04 -0.26
C PHE A 17 -6.63 -1.04 -0.97
N SER A 18 -6.26 -2.28 -0.75
CA SER A 18 -6.98 -3.46 -1.25
C SER A 18 -7.62 -4.28 -0.12
N LEU A 19 -8.57 -5.15 -0.49
CA LEU A 19 -9.28 -5.99 0.49
C LEU A 19 -8.41 -7.07 1.14
N THR A 20 -7.34 -7.49 0.49
CA THR A 20 -6.57 -8.68 0.89
C THR A 20 -5.09 -8.42 1.09
N SER A 21 -4.58 -7.33 0.54
CA SER A 21 -3.15 -7.07 0.46
C SER A 21 -2.88 -5.55 0.34
N PRO A 22 -3.32 -4.75 1.33
CA PRO A 22 -2.97 -3.33 1.35
C PRO A 22 -1.47 -3.13 1.41
N ALA A 23 -0.98 -2.05 0.79
CA ALA A 23 0.43 -1.69 0.80
C ALA A 23 0.63 -0.21 1.09
N ILE A 24 1.74 0.11 1.74
CA ILE A 24 2.15 1.47 2.05
C ILE A 24 3.58 1.70 1.60
N CYS A 25 3.80 2.83 0.94
CA CYS A 25 5.12 3.39 0.70
C CYS A 25 5.26 4.68 1.52
N VAL A 26 6.31 4.79 2.32
CA VAL A 26 6.63 5.96 3.14
C VAL A 26 7.93 6.56 2.66
N TYR A 27 7.95 7.88 2.46
CA TYR A 27 9.16 8.66 2.27
C TYR A 27 9.36 9.58 3.47
N LYS A 28 10.47 9.39 4.19
CA LYS A 28 10.82 10.13 5.40
C LYS A 28 12.34 10.18 5.54
N ASN A 29 12.90 11.35 5.83
CA ASN A 29 14.34 11.55 6.00
C ASN A 29 15.17 11.06 4.80
N SER A 30 14.72 11.35 3.57
CA SER A 30 15.38 10.93 2.33
C SER A 30 15.47 9.39 2.16
N GLU A 31 14.58 8.64 2.81
CA GLU A 31 14.53 7.18 2.74
C GLU A 31 13.13 6.67 2.39
N TYR A 32 13.07 5.63 1.58
CA TYR A 32 11.85 4.87 1.32
C TYR A 32 11.72 3.68 2.26
N LYS A 33 10.53 3.53 2.87
CA LYS A 33 10.12 2.33 3.59
C LYS A 33 8.88 1.76 2.95
N PHE A 34 8.85 0.44 2.80
CA PHE A 34 7.76 -0.31 2.21
C PHE A 34 7.13 -1.23 3.25
N ILE A 35 5.81 -1.24 3.32
CA ILE A 35 5.03 -2.01 4.29
C ILE A 35 3.94 -2.75 3.54
N SER A 36 3.89 -4.06 3.70
CA SER A 36 2.85 -4.92 3.14
C SER A 36 1.96 -5.46 4.25
N PHE A 37 0.66 -5.33 4.08
CA PHE A 37 -0.33 -5.99 4.90
C PHE A 37 -0.95 -7.11 4.09
N PHE A 38 -1.13 -8.28 4.67
CA PHE A 38 -1.74 -9.37 3.91
C PHE A 38 -2.56 -10.31 4.80
N ASN A 39 -3.62 -10.85 4.19
CA ASN A 39 -4.45 -11.85 4.84
C ASN A 39 -3.77 -13.22 4.80
N ASP A 40 -3.29 -13.70 5.94
CA ASP A 40 -2.62 -15.00 6.07
C ASP A 40 -3.61 -16.18 6.14
N GLY A 41 -4.91 -15.89 6.29
CA GLY A 41 -5.95 -16.90 6.44
C GLY A 41 -5.78 -17.76 7.69
N GLY A 42 -5.09 -17.26 8.73
CA GLY A 42 -4.79 -17.98 9.95
C GLY A 42 -3.72 -19.07 9.78
N LYS A 43 -2.88 -18.99 8.74
CA LYS A 43 -1.83 -19.98 8.43
C LYS A 43 -0.47 -19.48 8.86
N ASP A 44 0.42 -20.38 9.22
CA ASP A 44 1.84 -20.08 9.41
C ASP A 44 2.51 -19.85 8.04
N TRP A 45 2.42 -18.61 7.56
CA TRP A 45 2.90 -18.23 6.24
C TRP A 45 4.42 -18.32 6.12
N GLU A 46 5.15 -18.09 7.21
CA GLU A 46 6.62 -18.15 7.22
C GLU A 46 7.16 -19.54 6.93
N LYS A 47 6.43 -20.57 7.37
CA LYS A 47 6.76 -21.98 7.10
C LYS A 47 6.12 -22.53 5.85
N SER A 48 5.24 -21.74 5.21
CA SER A 48 4.50 -22.19 4.04
C SER A 48 5.40 -22.24 2.80
N LYS A 49 5.37 -23.38 2.08
CA LYS A 49 6.00 -23.54 0.77
C LYS A 49 5.07 -23.10 -0.38
N SER A 50 3.93 -22.51 -0.07
CA SER A 50 3.02 -22.01 -1.09
C SER A 50 3.66 -20.89 -1.91
N LYS A 51 3.50 -20.96 -3.24
CA LYS A 51 3.95 -19.89 -4.13
C LYS A 51 3.30 -18.53 -3.82
N SER A 52 2.11 -18.53 -3.20
CA SER A 52 1.42 -17.30 -2.77
C SER A 52 2.18 -16.51 -1.72
N TYR A 53 3.04 -17.17 -0.91
CA TYR A 53 3.85 -16.51 0.12
C TYR A 53 5.32 -16.35 -0.25
N ARG A 54 5.70 -16.70 -1.50
CA ARG A 54 7.09 -16.65 -1.95
C ARG A 54 7.73 -15.30 -1.65
N TYR A 55 7.19 -14.23 -2.20
CA TYR A 55 7.77 -12.91 -2.02
C TYR A 55 7.62 -12.36 -0.59
N HIS A 56 6.59 -12.75 0.16
CA HIS A 56 6.52 -12.40 1.58
C HIS A 56 7.70 -13.02 2.34
N ASN A 57 8.02 -14.29 2.08
CA ASN A 57 9.16 -14.96 2.70
C ASN A 57 10.51 -14.38 2.26
N GLU A 58 10.66 -14.04 0.99
CA GLU A 58 11.90 -13.47 0.44
C GLU A 58 12.13 -12.02 0.89
N LEU A 59 11.06 -11.26 1.16
CA LEU A 59 11.11 -9.84 1.49
C LEU A 59 11.03 -9.52 2.98
N LYS A 60 10.78 -10.49 3.87
CA LYS A 60 10.52 -10.24 5.30
C LYS A 60 11.64 -9.51 6.06
N ASP A 61 12.89 -9.62 5.58
CA ASP A 61 14.05 -8.94 6.15
C ASP A 61 14.37 -7.61 5.39
N ILE A 62 13.59 -7.28 4.36
CA ILE A 62 13.81 -6.13 3.46
C ILE A 62 12.73 -5.07 3.64
N ILE A 63 11.48 -5.51 3.82
CA ILE A 63 10.31 -4.66 4.04
C ILE A 63 9.61 -5.07 5.33
N GLU A 64 8.75 -4.22 5.83
CA GLU A 64 7.89 -4.60 6.94
C GLU A 64 6.68 -5.37 6.42
N ILE A 65 6.42 -6.56 7.00
CA ILE A 65 5.29 -7.42 6.66
C ILE A 65 4.39 -7.56 7.86
N ILE A 66 3.13 -7.17 7.73
CA ILE A 66 2.12 -7.19 8.78
C ILE A 66 1.00 -8.15 8.38
N PRO A 67 1.03 -9.40 8.88
CA PRO A 67 -0.04 -10.35 8.62
C PRO A 67 -1.29 -10.01 9.43
N TYR A 68 -2.47 -10.32 8.88
CA TYR A 68 -3.74 -10.28 9.59
C TYR A 68 -4.62 -11.42 9.13
N THR A 69 -5.55 -11.85 9.99
CA THR A 69 -6.50 -12.91 9.66
C THR A 69 -7.91 -12.34 9.52
N ARG A 70 -8.51 -12.48 8.34
CA ARG A 70 -9.92 -12.16 8.12
C ARG A 70 -10.81 -13.29 8.63
N LYS A 71 -11.89 -12.91 9.32
CA LYS A 71 -12.94 -13.83 9.70
C LYS A 71 -13.99 -13.91 8.60
N ILE A 72 -13.73 -14.71 7.58
CA ILE A 72 -14.74 -14.98 6.54
C ILE A 72 -15.67 -16.04 7.10
N ASP A 73 -16.84 -15.62 7.57
CA ASP A 73 -17.88 -16.53 8.00
C ASP A 73 -18.78 -16.84 6.79
N GLY A 74 -18.81 -18.10 6.37
CA GLY A 74 -19.69 -18.59 5.29
C GLY A 74 -21.14 -18.76 5.78
N GLY A 75 -21.68 -17.73 6.39
CA GLY A 75 -23.05 -17.71 6.94
C GLY A 75 -24.09 -17.22 5.94
N ASP A 76 -25.27 -16.87 6.45
CA ASP A 76 -26.29 -16.19 5.69
C ASP A 76 -25.83 -14.77 5.29
N TYR A 77 -26.56 -14.14 4.38
CA TYR A 77 -26.27 -12.79 3.86
C TYR A 77 -26.04 -11.76 4.99
N ARG A 78 -26.80 -11.81 6.08
CA ARG A 78 -26.68 -10.84 7.19
C ARG A 78 -25.37 -10.99 7.92
N ASN A 79 -24.97 -12.22 8.20
CA ASN A 79 -23.70 -12.53 8.86
C ASN A 79 -22.51 -12.17 7.95
N GLU A 80 -22.61 -12.46 6.65
CA GLU A 80 -21.58 -12.07 5.68
C GLU A 80 -21.37 -10.55 5.66
N GLN A 81 -22.45 -9.75 5.56
CA GLN A 81 -22.35 -8.29 5.54
C GLN A 81 -21.76 -7.75 6.85
N LYS A 82 -22.19 -8.28 8.00
CA LYS A 82 -21.64 -7.91 9.29
C LYS A 82 -20.15 -8.24 9.39
N THR A 83 -19.73 -9.42 8.94
CA THR A 83 -18.34 -9.86 8.95
C THR A 83 -17.47 -8.97 8.07
N LYS A 84 -17.94 -8.60 6.87
CA LYS A 84 -17.25 -7.65 6.00
C LYS A 84 -17.00 -6.30 6.67
N MET A 85 -17.98 -5.77 7.38
CA MET A 85 -17.82 -4.51 8.13
C MET A 85 -16.80 -4.64 9.27
N ILE A 86 -16.82 -5.74 10.00
CA ILE A 86 -15.87 -6.00 11.09
C ILE A 86 -14.45 -6.13 10.52
N ASP A 87 -14.27 -6.85 9.43
CA ASP A 87 -12.99 -6.98 8.74
C ASP A 87 -12.48 -5.62 8.22
N ALA A 88 -13.36 -4.80 7.65
CA ALA A 88 -13.03 -3.46 7.19
C ALA A 88 -12.48 -2.58 8.32
N LEU A 89 -13.17 -2.59 9.47
CA LEU A 89 -12.73 -1.86 10.67
C LEU A 89 -11.40 -2.40 11.20
N MET A 90 -11.24 -3.72 11.25
CA MET A 90 -10.02 -4.36 11.73
C MET A 90 -8.81 -3.97 10.87
N ILE A 91 -8.88 -4.14 9.55
CA ILE A 91 -7.80 -3.80 8.63
C ILE A 91 -7.47 -2.31 8.71
N THR A 92 -8.49 -1.46 8.71
CA THR A 92 -8.33 -0.02 8.84
C THR A 92 -7.60 0.35 10.13
N ASN A 93 -8.01 -0.21 11.28
CA ASN A 93 -7.37 0.08 12.55
C ASN A 93 -5.90 -0.37 12.57
N ILE A 94 -5.58 -1.56 12.05
CA ILE A 94 -4.19 -2.04 11.93
C ILE A 94 -3.33 -1.04 11.15
N ILE A 95 -3.86 -0.53 10.03
CA ILE A 95 -3.14 0.45 9.20
C ILE A 95 -3.00 1.78 9.95
N ILE A 96 -4.06 2.31 10.55
CA ILE A 96 -4.02 3.57 11.32
C ILE A 96 -3.05 3.48 12.49
N ASP A 97 -3.06 2.39 13.25
CA ASP A 97 -2.13 2.21 14.36
C ASP A 97 -0.68 2.15 13.87
N LYS A 98 -0.44 1.52 12.71
CA LYS A 98 0.87 1.56 12.07
C LYS A 98 1.27 2.97 11.66
N LEU A 99 0.40 3.73 11.03
CA LEU A 99 0.66 5.11 10.63
C LEU A 99 1.01 6.00 11.83
N LYS A 100 0.32 5.83 12.96
CA LYS A 100 0.64 6.56 14.22
C LYS A 100 2.05 6.31 14.72
N THR A 101 2.66 5.16 14.42
CA THR A 101 4.07 4.88 14.78
C THR A 101 5.08 5.56 13.86
N ILE A 102 4.65 6.00 12.67
CA ILE A 102 5.50 6.57 11.63
C ILE A 102 5.41 8.10 11.60
N ILE A 103 4.17 8.62 11.77
CA ILE A 103 3.86 10.04 11.64
C ILE A 103 4.16 10.72 12.97
N ASP A 104 5.27 11.45 13.03
CA ASP A 104 5.71 12.26 14.15
C ASP A 104 5.91 13.73 13.76
N ASP A 105 5.53 14.10 12.54
CA ASP A 105 5.73 15.39 11.92
C ASP A 105 4.64 15.72 10.88
N ASP A 106 4.82 16.84 10.18
CA ASP A 106 3.98 17.22 9.06
C ASP A 106 3.96 16.10 8.01
N VAL A 107 2.76 15.73 7.57
CA VAL A 107 2.55 14.61 6.67
C VAL A 107 1.60 14.97 5.53
N ILE A 108 1.82 14.36 4.38
CA ILE A 108 0.87 14.32 3.27
C ILE A 108 0.62 12.86 2.91
N ILE A 109 -0.65 12.46 2.76
CA ILE A 109 -1.08 11.08 2.53
C ILE A 109 -1.84 10.99 1.22
N GLY A 110 -1.34 10.19 0.28
CA GLY A 110 -2.05 9.75 -0.91
C GLY A 110 -2.76 8.43 -0.64
N LEU A 111 -4.04 8.35 -0.93
CA LEU A 111 -4.83 7.11 -0.86
C LEU A 111 -5.43 6.83 -2.24
N GLU A 112 -5.30 5.59 -2.72
CA GLU A 112 -5.93 5.20 -3.98
C GLU A 112 -7.46 5.35 -3.90
N GLY A 113 -8.02 5.99 -4.91
CA GLY A 113 -9.45 6.14 -5.11
C GLY A 113 -10.07 4.94 -5.83
N PHE A 114 -11.34 5.11 -6.25
CA PHE A 114 -12.06 4.06 -6.96
C PHE A 114 -11.91 4.20 -8.48
N SER A 115 -11.88 3.05 -9.17
CA SER A 115 -12.14 2.99 -10.60
C SER A 115 -13.65 2.80 -10.84
N TYR A 116 -14.28 3.71 -11.56
CA TYR A 116 -15.72 3.65 -11.89
C TYR A 116 -16.05 2.75 -13.09
N GLY A 117 -15.08 1.98 -13.60
CA GLY A 117 -15.22 1.25 -14.88
C GLY A 117 -16.15 0.06 -14.87
N SER A 118 -16.50 -0.51 -13.73
CA SER A 118 -17.47 -1.61 -13.61
C SER A 118 -18.03 -1.70 -12.19
N ILE A 119 -19.35 -1.84 -12.06
CA ILE A 119 -20.00 -2.10 -10.79
C ILE A 119 -20.09 -3.61 -10.61
N SER A 120 -19.29 -4.16 -9.72
CA SER A 120 -19.35 -5.56 -9.27
C SER A 120 -19.56 -5.60 -7.75
N SER A 121 -19.91 -6.75 -7.19
CA SER A 121 -20.02 -6.92 -5.75
C SER A 121 -18.67 -6.60 -5.04
N SER A 122 -17.55 -6.99 -5.64
CA SER A 122 -16.22 -6.66 -5.12
C SER A 122 -15.90 -5.17 -5.16
N THR A 123 -16.43 -4.42 -6.14
CA THR A 123 -16.29 -2.96 -6.20
C THR A 123 -17.07 -2.28 -5.07
N LEU A 124 -18.27 -2.77 -4.74
CA LEU A 124 -19.07 -2.26 -3.62
C LEU A 124 -18.39 -2.55 -2.27
N ASP A 125 -17.86 -3.77 -2.11
CA ASP A 125 -17.08 -4.12 -0.92
C ASP A 125 -15.84 -3.22 -0.78
N LEU A 126 -15.08 -3.01 -1.85
CA LEU A 126 -13.93 -2.11 -1.85
C LEU A 126 -14.33 -0.67 -1.51
N ALA A 127 -15.46 -0.18 -2.04
CA ALA A 127 -15.97 1.15 -1.71
C ALA A 127 -16.30 1.29 -0.22
N MET A 128 -16.92 0.28 0.37
CA MET A 128 -17.21 0.25 1.81
C MET A 128 -15.91 0.27 2.63
N TYR A 129 -14.96 -0.61 2.35
CA TYR A 129 -13.68 -0.67 3.07
C TYR A 129 -12.90 0.64 2.95
N ASN A 130 -12.82 1.20 1.75
CA ASN A 130 -12.12 2.46 1.51
C ASN A 130 -12.80 3.64 2.21
N SER A 131 -14.14 3.62 2.38
CA SER A 131 -14.86 4.64 3.16
C SER A 131 -14.45 4.62 4.63
N PHE A 132 -14.29 3.44 5.24
CA PHE A 132 -13.77 3.32 6.61
C PHE A 132 -12.33 3.87 6.70
N MET A 133 -11.48 3.55 5.72
CA MET A 133 -10.10 4.05 5.70
C MET A 133 -10.06 5.58 5.61
N ARG A 134 -10.82 6.19 4.69
CA ARG A 134 -10.89 7.66 4.54
C ARG A 134 -11.36 8.32 5.82
N MET A 135 -12.43 7.80 6.42
CA MET A 135 -12.99 8.31 7.68
C MET A 135 -11.93 8.28 8.79
N LYS A 136 -11.23 7.15 8.95
CA LYS A 136 -10.20 6.99 9.99
C LYS A 136 -8.94 7.83 9.72
N LEU A 137 -8.55 8.03 8.49
CA LEU A 137 -7.46 8.95 8.13
C LEU A 137 -7.82 10.39 8.52
N ILE A 138 -9.03 10.85 8.17
CA ILE A 138 -9.52 12.19 8.51
C ILE A 138 -9.63 12.38 10.03
N GLU A 139 -10.20 11.40 10.74
CA GLU A 139 -10.35 11.45 12.21
C GLU A 139 -9.00 11.54 12.95
N ASN A 140 -7.96 10.88 12.45
CA ASN A 140 -6.68 10.77 13.16
C ASN A 140 -5.64 11.80 12.71
N PHE A 141 -5.69 12.26 11.46
CA PHE A 141 -4.63 13.09 10.88
C PHE A 141 -5.13 14.40 10.26
N GLY A 142 -6.45 14.58 10.09
CA GLY A 142 -7.05 15.76 9.47
C GLY A 142 -7.38 15.54 7.98
N SER A 143 -8.33 16.31 7.48
CA SER A 143 -8.74 16.23 6.07
C SER A 143 -7.75 16.89 5.11
N GLU A 144 -6.99 17.84 5.60
CA GLU A 144 -6.02 18.64 4.84
C GLU A 144 -4.81 17.85 4.38
N VAL A 145 -4.48 16.77 5.09
CA VAL A 145 -3.33 15.91 4.75
C VAL A 145 -3.68 14.82 3.73
N LEU A 146 -4.99 14.53 3.54
CA LEU A 146 -5.47 13.42 2.74
C LEU A 146 -5.72 13.82 1.28
N ASN A 147 -5.04 13.16 0.35
CA ASN A 147 -5.22 13.29 -1.09
C ASN A 147 -5.75 11.97 -1.66
N ILE A 148 -6.86 12.03 -2.39
CA ILE A 148 -7.41 10.86 -3.07
C ILE A 148 -6.89 10.84 -4.50
N ILE A 149 -6.05 9.84 -4.80
CA ILE A 149 -5.39 9.68 -6.09
C ILE A 149 -6.18 8.68 -6.94
N SER A 150 -6.56 9.06 -8.15
CA SER A 150 -7.23 8.11 -9.03
C SER A 150 -6.27 7.00 -9.49
N PRO A 151 -6.75 5.76 -9.72
CA PRO A 151 -5.89 4.67 -10.22
C PRO A 151 -5.16 5.01 -11.52
N THR A 152 -5.79 5.82 -12.38
CA THR A 152 -5.19 6.27 -13.64
C THR A 152 -4.08 7.30 -13.43
N GLU A 153 -4.16 8.09 -12.38
CA GLU A 153 -3.18 9.12 -12.03
C GLU A 153 -1.89 8.51 -11.50
N GLY A 154 -1.97 7.58 -10.53
CA GLY A 154 -0.80 6.83 -10.03
C GLY A 154 -0.08 6.08 -11.16
N LYS A 155 -0.83 5.42 -12.05
CA LYS A 155 -0.26 4.75 -13.24
C LYS A 155 0.37 5.72 -14.22
N LYS A 156 -0.26 6.86 -14.48
CA LYS A 156 0.27 7.88 -15.37
C LYS A 156 1.55 8.49 -14.79
N MET A 157 1.61 8.70 -13.48
CA MET A 157 2.81 9.20 -12.80
C MET A 157 3.97 8.23 -13.01
N LEU A 158 3.82 6.95 -12.67
CA LEU A 158 4.93 6.00 -12.69
C LEU A 158 5.29 5.52 -14.11
N PHE A 159 4.29 5.20 -14.95
CA PHE A 159 4.52 4.63 -16.28
C PHE A 159 4.32 5.63 -17.43
N GLY A 160 3.64 6.76 -17.20
CA GLY A 160 3.29 7.76 -18.20
C GLY A 160 1.97 7.50 -18.94
N LYS A 161 1.26 6.39 -18.65
CA LYS A 161 -0.06 6.05 -19.23
C LYS A 161 -0.99 5.52 -18.15
N GLY A 162 -2.21 6.06 -18.07
CA GLY A 162 -3.20 5.68 -17.05
C GLY A 162 -3.80 4.28 -17.21
N ASN A 163 -3.61 3.64 -18.36
CA ASN A 163 -4.05 2.27 -18.65
C ASN A 163 -2.90 1.24 -18.57
N ALA A 164 -1.81 1.57 -17.88
CA ALA A 164 -0.68 0.68 -17.65
C ALA A 164 -1.13 -0.63 -16.98
N LYS A 165 -0.58 -1.75 -17.45
CA LYS A 165 -0.75 -3.05 -16.80
C LYS A 165 0.19 -3.17 -15.60
N LYS A 166 -0.06 -4.15 -14.73
CA LYS A 166 0.82 -4.42 -13.57
C LYS A 166 2.27 -4.67 -13.98
N GLU A 167 2.49 -5.41 -15.05
CA GLU A 167 3.83 -5.66 -15.60
C GLU A 167 4.54 -4.35 -15.99
N ASP A 168 3.81 -3.44 -16.65
CA ASP A 168 4.34 -2.14 -17.07
C ASP A 168 4.75 -1.29 -15.86
N MET A 169 3.94 -1.31 -14.79
CA MET A 169 4.21 -0.58 -13.54
C MET A 169 5.45 -1.13 -12.84
N ILE A 170 5.55 -2.45 -12.69
CA ILE A 170 6.72 -3.11 -12.07
C ILE A 170 7.98 -2.85 -12.90
N GLN A 171 7.90 -2.93 -14.23
CA GLN A 171 9.05 -2.63 -15.10
C GLN A 171 9.48 -1.16 -15.01
N ALA A 172 8.53 -0.22 -14.94
CA ALA A 172 8.83 1.19 -14.76
C ALA A 172 9.55 1.45 -13.43
N PHE A 173 9.11 0.78 -12.35
CA PHE A 173 9.73 0.83 -11.03
C PHE A 173 11.16 0.26 -11.06
N ILE A 174 11.36 -0.96 -11.58
CA ILE A 174 12.67 -1.62 -11.70
C ILE A 174 13.65 -0.80 -12.55
N ASN A 175 13.16 -0.18 -13.62
CA ASN A 175 13.98 0.66 -14.50
C ASN A 175 14.18 2.08 -13.95
N ASN A 176 13.68 2.37 -12.76
CA ASN A 176 13.75 3.69 -12.13
C ASN A 176 13.35 4.82 -13.12
N ARG A 177 12.18 4.67 -13.73
CA ARG A 177 11.73 5.58 -14.77
C ARG A 177 11.62 7.06 -14.31
N LEU A 178 11.44 7.29 -13.01
CA LEU A 178 11.37 8.62 -12.42
C LEU A 178 12.74 9.20 -12.05
N GLU A 179 13.83 8.49 -12.36
CA GLU A 179 15.21 8.89 -12.04
C GLU A 179 15.40 9.24 -10.55
N ASP A 180 14.71 8.48 -9.69
CA ASP A 180 14.66 8.69 -8.24
C ASP A 180 15.89 8.04 -7.58
N GLY A 181 16.85 8.87 -7.17
CA GLY A 181 18.11 8.41 -6.56
C GLY A 181 17.90 7.74 -5.20
N GLU A 182 16.98 8.25 -4.39
CA GLU A 182 16.66 7.68 -3.07
C GLU A 182 15.96 6.33 -3.20
N LEU A 183 15.12 6.15 -4.24
CA LEU A 183 14.54 4.83 -4.54
C LEU A 183 15.62 3.80 -4.81
N MET A 184 16.62 4.14 -5.63
CA MET A 184 17.74 3.23 -5.95
C MET A 184 18.55 2.84 -4.72
N ALA A 185 18.57 3.67 -3.68
CA ALA A 185 19.22 3.35 -2.41
C ALA A 185 18.43 2.33 -1.59
N SER A 186 17.11 2.20 -1.80
CA SER A 186 16.25 1.30 -1.02
C SER A 186 16.57 -0.18 -1.26
N ALA A 187 16.51 -0.97 -0.19
CA ALA A 187 16.74 -2.42 -0.26
C ALA A 187 15.66 -3.13 -1.10
N PHE A 188 14.42 -2.64 -1.06
CA PHE A 188 13.32 -3.22 -1.85
C PHE A 188 13.52 -3.04 -3.36
N TRP A 189 13.93 -1.86 -3.81
CA TRP A 189 14.23 -1.65 -5.22
C TRP A 189 15.39 -2.53 -5.70
N LYS A 190 16.48 -2.58 -4.92
CA LYS A 190 17.65 -3.44 -5.21
C LYS A 190 17.25 -4.91 -5.36
N TYR A 191 16.43 -5.40 -4.41
CA TYR A 191 15.90 -6.77 -4.49
C TYR A 191 15.15 -7.02 -5.80
N CYS A 192 14.20 -6.15 -6.17
CA CYS A 192 13.43 -6.28 -7.40
C CYS A 192 14.30 -6.22 -8.65
N LYS A 193 15.34 -5.38 -8.65
CA LYS A 193 16.28 -5.21 -9.76
C LYS A 193 17.16 -6.44 -9.97
N GLU A 194 17.65 -7.03 -8.89
CA GLU A 194 18.62 -8.13 -8.92
C GLU A 194 17.95 -9.50 -9.13
N ASN A 195 16.80 -9.74 -8.52
CA ASN A 195 16.13 -11.03 -8.53
C ASN A 195 15.04 -11.16 -9.60
N GLY A 196 14.61 -10.04 -10.18
CA GLY A 196 13.45 -10.00 -11.08
C GLY A 196 12.13 -10.29 -10.35
N VAL A 197 11.03 -10.19 -11.09
CA VAL A 197 9.68 -10.39 -10.55
C VAL A 197 8.89 -11.34 -11.45
N ASP A 198 8.27 -12.36 -10.86
CA ASP A 198 7.32 -13.21 -11.56
C ASP A 198 5.98 -12.47 -11.73
N PHE A 199 5.71 -11.97 -12.92
CA PHE A 199 4.49 -11.21 -13.23
C PHE A 199 3.19 -12.02 -13.13
N LYS A 200 3.27 -13.35 -13.07
CA LYS A 200 2.08 -14.20 -12.89
C LYS A 200 1.64 -14.24 -11.41
N GLN A 201 2.56 -14.04 -10.49
CA GLN A 201 2.30 -14.04 -9.05
C GLN A 201 3.13 -12.95 -8.35
N PRO A 202 2.90 -11.67 -8.66
CA PRO A 202 3.78 -10.59 -8.24
C PRO A 202 3.58 -10.12 -6.79
N LYS A 203 2.55 -10.58 -6.08
CA LYS A 203 2.23 -10.09 -4.73
C LYS A 203 3.30 -10.43 -3.69
N PRO A 204 3.65 -9.48 -2.81
CA PRO A 204 3.08 -8.13 -2.62
C PRO A 204 3.75 -7.03 -3.47
N ILE A 205 4.66 -7.37 -4.38
CA ILE A 205 5.50 -6.40 -5.11
C ILE A 205 4.63 -5.43 -5.92
N ASP A 206 3.59 -5.92 -6.60
CA ASP A 206 2.68 -5.08 -7.39
C ASP A 206 1.97 -4.02 -6.53
N ASP A 207 1.45 -4.40 -5.36
CA ASP A 207 0.77 -3.48 -4.44
C ASP A 207 1.76 -2.43 -3.87
N LEU A 208 2.99 -2.84 -3.56
CA LEU A 208 4.04 -1.92 -3.08
C LEU A 208 4.48 -0.92 -4.17
N VAL A 209 4.52 -1.36 -5.42
CA VAL A 209 4.82 -0.50 -6.58
C VAL A 209 3.67 0.48 -6.82
N ASP A 210 2.40 0.03 -6.70
CA ASP A 210 1.24 0.92 -6.82
C ASP A 210 1.24 1.96 -5.69
N ALA A 211 1.55 1.57 -4.43
CA ALA A 211 1.71 2.50 -3.32
C ALA A 211 2.83 3.55 -3.56
N TYR A 212 3.95 3.15 -4.17
CA TYR A 212 4.99 4.09 -4.59
C TYR A 212 4.49 5.06 -5.66
N GLY A 213 3.76 4.58 -6.68
CA GLY A 213 3.15 5.43 -7.70
C GLY A 213 2.18 6.46 -7.12
N ILE A 214 1.38 6.08 -6.12
CA ILE A 214 0.49 6.97 -5.37
C ILE A 214 1.30 8.02 -4.61
N LEU A 215 2.36 7.62 -3.90
CA LEU A 215 3.23 8.53 -3.17
C LEU A 215 3.86 9.58 -4.11
N LYS A 216 4.26 9.18 -5.30
CA LYS A 216 4.87 10.10 -6.29
C LYS A 216 3.86 11.04 -6.95
N SER A 217 2.56 10.81 -6.71
CA SER A 217 1.47 11.67 -7.23
C SER A 217 1.10 12.82 -6.29
N ILE A 218 1.74 12.90 -5.09
CA ILE A 218 1.52 13.93 -4.06
C ILE A 218 2.75 14.77 -3.78
#